data_41cb04b5239b04ef826bc8acac4eb1f1
#
_entry.id   41cb04b5239b04ef826bc8acac4eb1f1
#
_cell.length_a   1.000
_cell.length_b   1.000
_cell.length_c   1.000
_cell.angle_alpha   90.00
_cell.angle_beta   90.00
_cell.angle_gamma   90.00
#
_symmetry.space_group_name_H-M   'P 1'
#
loop_
_entity.id
_entity.type
_entity.pdbx_description
1 polymer ?
#
loop_
_entity_poly.entity_id
_entity_poly.type
_entity_poly.pdbx_seq_one_letter_code
_entity_poly.pdbx_strand_id
1 'polypeptide(L)'
;MRQHELNDIITACKTNNAIAQEKLYKHFFALMYSICKDYSENQQTVVSLINEGFLKIFMNIQSFDPGKGNFEGWSKRIMTNTAIDHYRSEKNKNKVIELNEDHSVEKDLQQNPKNHVEEEVLYLIKNLPAVTQKVFSLHIFKGYSHKEIAGMLDIAESTSRWHVAEARRNLRQQAHKIF
;
A
#
# COMPACT_ATOMS: atom_id res chain seq x y z
N MET A 1 10.79 9.59 -18.25
CA MET A 1 11.39 8.41 -18.94
C MET A 1 10.33 7.83 -19.86
N ARG A 2 10.65 7.50 -21.11
CA ARG A 2 9.69 6.87 -22.05
C ARG A 2 9.50 5.41 -21.69
N GLN A 3 8.33 4.82 -22.01
CA GLN A 3 7.99 3.44 -21.64
C GLN A 3 9.00 2.39 -22.19
N HIS A 4 9.48 2.57 -23.40
CA HIS A 4 10.48 1.69 -23.99
C HIS A 4 11.80 1.70 -23.17
N GLU A 5 12.30 2.88 -22.83
CA GLU A 5 13.50 3.07 -22.02
C GLU A 5 13.37 2.45 -20.62
N LEU A 6 12.19 2.54 -20.01
CA LEU A 6 11.91 1.88 -18.74
C LEU A 6 11.98 0.35 -18.87
N ASN A 7 11.43 -0.21 -19.94
CA ASN A 7 11.48 -1.65 -20.18
C ASN A 7 12.90 -2.16 -20.36
N ASP A 8 13.76 -1.42 -21.07
CA ASP A 8 15.17 -1.76 -21.24
C ASP A 8 15.92 -1.76 -19.90
N ILE A 9 15.66 -0.74 -19.07
CA ILE A 9 16.25 -0.65 -17.72
C ILE A 9 15.77 -1.83 -16.86
N ILE A 10 14.48 -2.16 -16.87
CA ILE A 10 13.93 -3.31 -16.11
C ILE A 10 14.59 -4.61 -16.57
N THR A 11 14.76 -4.80 -17.89
CA THR A 11 15.41 -5.99 -18.45
C THR A 11 16.88 -6.08 -17.99
N ALA A 12 17.61 -4.97 -18.00
CA ALA A 12 18.98 -4.93 -17.48
C ALA A 12 19.04 -5.18 -15.95
N CYS A 13 18.05 -4.69 -15.19
CA CYS A 13 17.96 -4.99 -13.75
C CYS A 13 17.77 -6.50 -13.48
N LYS A 14 17.08 -7.23 -14.36
CA LYS A 14 16.94 -8.69 -14.24
C LYS A 14 18.27 -9.45 -14.33
N THR A 15 19.28 -8.86 -14.94
CA THR A 15 20.65 -9.40 -15.00
C THR A 15 21.58 -8.80 -13.92
N ASN A 16 21.03 -8.19 -12.88
CA ASN A 16 21.76 -7.55 -11.79
C ASN A 16 22.70 -6.42 -12.24
N ASN A 17 22.36 -5.69 -13.32
CA ASN A 17 23.15 -4.56 -13.78
C ASN A 17 23.02 -3.39 -12.80
N ALA A 18 24.10 -3.05 -12.08
CA ALA A 18 24.11 -2.01 -11.06
C ALA A 18 23.76 -0.61 -11.61
N ILE A 19 24.20 -0.28 -12.84
CA ILE A 19 23.88 1.01 -13.47
C ILE A 19 22.37 1.12 -13.77
N ALA A 20 21.78 0.02 -14.23
CA ALA A 20 20.34 -0.03 -14.48
C ALA A 20 19.54 0.06 -13.16
N GLN A 21 19.98 -0.61 -12.09
CA GLN A 21 19.38 -0.52 -10.76
C GLN A 21 19.46 0.91 -10.22
N GLU A 22 20.59 1.60 -10.36
CA GLU A 22 20.74 2.99 -9.95
C GLU A 22 19.79 3.92 -10.72
N LYS A 23 19.67 3.74 -12.05
CA LYS A 23 18.73 4.52 -12.87
C LYS A 23 17.29 4.30 -12.44
N LEU A 24 16.91 3.04 -12.17
CA LEU A 24 15.57 2.69 -11.71
C LEU A 24 15.27 3.29 -10.33
N TYR A 25 16.21 3.18 -9.40
CA TYR A 25 16.14 3.78 -8.07
C TYR A 25 15.91 5.30 -8.15
N LYS A 26 16.78 6.01 -8.90
CA LYS A 26 16.64 7.48 -9.06
C LYS A 26 15.31 7.88 -9.68
N HIS A 27 14.86 7.13 -10.68
CA HIS A 27 13.59 7.43 -11.37
C HIS A 27 12.38 7.32 -10.46
N PHE A 28 12.33 6.29 -9.62
CA PHE A 28 11.19 6.04 -8.74
C PHE A 28 11.34 6.60 -7.33
N PHE A 29 12.49 7.17 -6.98
CA PHE A 29 12.77 7.65 -5.62
C PHE A 29 11.70 8.59 -5.07
N ALA A 30 11.34 9.64 -5.80
CA ALA A 30 10.35 10.63 -5.35
C ALA A 30 8.98 10.01 -5.08
N LEU A 31 8.56 9.07 -5.95
CA LEU A 31 7.32 8.34 -5.80
C LEU A 31 7.34 7.43 -4.56
N MET A 32 8.44 6.69 -4.36
CA MET A 32 8.57 5.80 -3.20
C MET A 32 8.73 6.58 -1.90
N TYR A 33 9.37 7.74 -1.96
CA TYR A 33 9.46 8.66 -0.83
C TYR A 33 8.08 9.15 -0.39
N SER A 34 7.20 9.55 -1.33
CA SER A 34 5.83 9.97 -0.99
C SER A 34 5.03 8.86 -0.30
N ILE A 35 5.17 7.61 -0.76
CA ILE A 35 4.51 6.47 -0.13
C ILE A 35 5.04 6.23 1.29
N CYS A 36 6.36 6.20 1.48
CA CYS A 36 6.95 5.88 2.78
C CYS A 36 6.71 6.98 3.82
N LYS A 37 6.63 8.26 3.38
CA LYS A 37 6.35 9.41 4.24
C LYS A 37 4.99 9.31 4.94
N ASP A 38 4.00 8.66 4.32
CA ASP A 38 2.68 8.46 4.93
C ASP A 38 2.70 7.49 6.13
N TYR A 39 3.80 6.73 6.31
CA TYR A 39 3.96 5.73 7.37
C TYR A 39 5.00 6.10 8.43
N SER A 40 5.76 7.18 8.25
CA SER A 40 6.74 7.65 9.25
C SER A 40 7.06 9.12 9.04
N GLU A 41 7.09 9.89 10.12
CA GLU A 41 7.55 11.29 10.13
C GLU A 41 9.08 11.39 10.21
N ASN A 42 9.74 10.33 10.68
CA ASN A 42 11.20 10.29 10.81
C ASN A 42 11.86 10.07 9.44
N GLN A 43 12.60 11.07 8.98
CA GLN A 43 13.26 11.06 7.67
C GLN A 43 14.25 9.89 7.50
N GLN A 44 14.98 9.51 8.56
CA GLN A 44 15.91 8.38 8.50
C GLN A 44 15.16 7.05 8.32
N THR A 45 14.04 6.89 9.01
CA THR A 45 13.14 5.74 8.84
C THR A 45 12.58 5.69 7.42
N VAL A 46 12.12 6.82 6.87
CA VAL A 46 11.62 6.89 5.48
C VAL A 46 12.68 6.42 4.49
N VAL A 47 13.92 6.92 4.61
CA VAL A 47 15.02 6.50 3.72
C VAL A 47 15.34 5.01 3.89
N SER A 48 15.34 4.50 5.12
CA SER A 48 15.53 3.06 5.40
C SER A 48 14.45 2.20 4.74
N LEU A 49 13.19 2.60 4.83
CA LEU A 49 12.06 1.94 4.18
C LEU A 49 12.19 1.91 2.65
N ILE A 50 12.61 3.02 2.07
CA ILE A 50 12.85 3.11 0.63
C ILE A 50 13.93 2.11 0.21
N ASN A 51 15.04 2.06 0.92
CA ASN A 51 16.14 1.14 0.63
C ASN A 51 15.70 -0.33 0.78
N GLU A 52 14.98 -0.66 1.84
CA GLU A 52 14.41 -2.01 2.04
C GLU A 52 13.42 -2.37 0.93
N GLY A 53 12.54 -1.44 0.56
CA GLY A 53 11.58 -1.64 -0.52
C GLY A 53 12.25 -1.86 -1.87
N PHE A 54 13.29 -1.07 -2.21
CA PHE A 54 14.06 -1.29 -3.43
C PHE A 54 14.83 -2.60 -3.42
N LEU A 55 15.40 -3.01 -2.27
CA LEU A 55 16.01 -4.32 -2.14
C LEU A 55 15.01 -5.42 -2.48
N LYS A 56 13.80 -5.37 -1.92
CA LYS A 56 12.72 -6.32 -2.23
C LYS A 56 12.30 -6.27 -3.71
N ILE A 57 12.24 -5.06 -4.32
CA ILE A 57 11.95 -4.88 -5.74
C ILE A 57 13.01 -5.60 -6.58
N PHE A 58 14.30 -5.37 -6.34
CA PHE A 58 15.38 -6.00 -7.10
C PHE A 58 15.46 -7.51 -6.90
N MET A 59 15.25 -7.99 -5.68
CA MET A 59 15.20 -9.43 -5.40
C MET A 59 14.05 -10.13 -6.13
N ASN A 60 12.92 -9.45 -6.33
CA ASN A 60 11.72 -10.00 -6.96
C ASN A 60 11.54 -9.59 -8.42
N ILE A 61 12.45 -8.83 -9.02
CA ILE A 61 12.28 -8.23 -10.36
C ILE A 61 12.10 -9.27 -11.47
N GLN A 62 12.61 -10.48 -11.26
CA GLN A 62 12.41 -11.62 -12.17
C GLN A 62 10.93 -12.02 -12.28
N SER A 63 10.15 -11.82 -11.22
CA SER A 63 8.73 -12.16 -11.17
C SER A 63 7.83 -11.09 -11.81
N PHE A 64 8.38 -9.92 -12.16
CA PHE A 64 7.63 -8.88 -12.84
C PHE A 64 7.26 -9.31 -14.26
N ASP A 65 5.94 -9.33 -14.53
CA ASP A 65 5.34 -9.66 -15.82
C ASP A 65 4.58 -8.42 -16.36
N PRO A 66 5.07 -7.80 -17.46
CA PRO A 66 4.41 -6.63 -18.05
C PRO A 66 3.01 -6.95 -18.61
N GLY A 67 2.70 -8.23 -18.89
CA GLY A 67 1.37 -8.66 -19.29
C GLY A 67 0.32 -8.60 -18.18
N LYS A 68 0.75 -8.55 -16.90
CA LYS A 68 -0.13 -8.47 -15.74
C LYS A 68 -0.29 -7.06 -15.16
N GLY A 69 0.42 -6.07 -15.71
CA GLY A 69 0.33 -4.69 -15.28
C GLY A 69 1.61 -3.90 -15.48
N ASN A 70 1.58 -2.61 -15.14
CA ASN A 70 2.75 -1.76 -15.27
C ASN A 70 3.71 -1.91 -14.09
N PHE A 71 4.99 -1.58 -14.31
CA PHE A 71 6.04 -1.69 -13.31
C PHE A 71 5.82 -0.76 -12.12
N GLU A 72 5.29 0.43 -12.36
CA GLU A 72 4.98 1.40 -11.31
C GLU A 72 3.99 0.83 -10.29
N GLY A 73 2.86 0.26 -10.74
CA GLY A 73 1.87 -0.34 -9.87
C GLY A 73 2.41 -1.55 -9.11
N TRP A 74 3.23 -2.38 -9.78
CA TRP A 74 3.87 -3.53 -9.17
C TRP A 74 4.87 -3.12 -8.08
N SER A 75 5.74 -2.15 -8.36
CA SER A 75 6.74 -1.66 -7.40
C SER A 75 6.12 -0.86 -6.26
N LYS A 76 5.09 -0.05 -6.51
CA LYS A 76 4.28 0.62 -5.48
C LYS A 76 3.72 -0.38 -4.47
N ARG A 77 3.19 -1.51 -4.95
CA ARG A 77 2.64 -2.55 -4.06
C ARG A 77 3.71 -3.12 -3.12
N ILE A 78 4.91 -3.38 -3.62
CA ILE A 78 6.03 -3.87 -2.79
C ILE A 78 6.42 -2.83 -1.75
N MET A 79 6.57 -1.56 -2.16
CA MET A 79 6.92 -0.46 -1.28
C MET A 79 5.88 -0.24 -0.18
N THR A 80 4.60 -0.18 -0.55
CA THR A 80 3.50 -0.02 0.41
C THR A 80 3.46 -1.16 1.42
N ASN A 81 3.61 -2.41 0.97
CA ASN A 81 3.67 -3.55 1.89
C ASN A 81 4.86 -3.45 2.85
N THR A 82 6.04 -3.02 2.36
CA THR A 82 7.23 -2.81 3.20
C THR A 82 6.98 -1.74 4.26
N ALA A 83 6.37 -0.61 3.89
CA ALA A 83 6.03 0.45 4.82
C ALA A 83 4.97 0.03 5.86
N ILE A 84 3.95 -0.72 5.44
CA ILE A 84 2.92 -1.28 6.33
C ILE A 84 3.53 -2.28 7.33
N ASP A 85 4.41 -3.18 6.88
CA ASP A 85 5.04 -4.18 7.76
C ASP A 85 5.91 -3.49 8.83
N HIS A 86 6.63 -2.45 8.45
CA HIS A 86 7.39 -1.63 9.39
C HIS A 86 6.47 -0.92 10.40
N TYR A 87 5.42 -0.24 9.93
CA TYR A 87 4.45 0.44 10.80
C TYR A 87 3.83 -0.51 11.82
N ARG A 88 3.46 -1.73 11.39
CA ARG A 88 2.95 -2.77 12.29
C ARG A 88 3.98 -3.21 13.32
N SER A 89 5.24 -3.39 12.90
CA SER A 89 6.33 -3.77 13.81
C SER A 89 6.54 -2.72 14.89
N GLU A 90 6.58 -1.45 14.52
CA GLU A 90 6.70 -0.33 15.46
C GLU A 90 5.50 -0.23 16.41
N LYS A 91 4.29 -0.34 15.88
CA LYS A 91 3.07 -0.32 16.71
C LYS A 91 3.03 -1.50 17.70
N ASN A 92 3.49 -2.67 17.31
CA ASN A 92 3.56 -3.83 18.21
C ASN A 92 4.62 -3.65 19.29
N LYS A 93 5.76 -3.01 19.00
CA LYS A 93 6.76 -2.64 20.02
C LYS A 93 6.19 -1.65 21.03
N ASN A 94 5.40 -0.67 20.56
CA ASN A 94 4.79 0.34 21.43
C ASN A 94 3.57 -0.20 22.21
N LYS A 95 2.86 -1.22 21.70
CA LYS A 95 1.75 -1.88 22.44
C LYS A 95 2.19 -2.61 23.71
N VAL A 96 3.45 -2.93 23.87
CA VAL A 96 3.99 -3.46 25.13
C VAL A 96 4.03 -2.38 26.22
N ILE A 97 3.85 -1.10 25.84
CA ILE A 97 3.92 0.06 26.75
C ILE A 97 2.55 0.68 27.02
N GLU A 98 1.56 0.53 26.13
CA GLU A 98 0.23 1.17 26.28
C GLU A 98 -0.93 0.21 25.98
N LEU A 99 -1.40 -0.45 27.04
CA LEU A 99 -2.77 -0.95 27.13
C LEU A 99 -3.65 0.22 27.60
N ASN A 100 -4.07 1.08 26.71
CA ASN A 100 -5.25 1.95 26.82
C ASN A 100 -5.21 3.01 25.70
N GLU A 101 -6.03 2.83 24.67
CA GLU A 101 -6.86 3.91 24.11
C GLU A 101 -7.64 3.40 22.90
N ASP A 102 -8.93 3.56 23.01
CA ASP A 102 -9.98 3.26 22.04
C ASP A 102 -9.81 4.19 20.83
N HIS A 103 -9.28 3.68 19.72
CA HIS A 103 -9.14 4.47 18.49
C HIS A 103 -10.36 4.29 17.61
N SER A 104 -11.28 5.27 17.70
CA SER A 104 -12.40 5.40 16.79
C SER A 104 -11.94 5.55 15.34
N VAL A 105 -12.48 4.73 14.45
CA VAL A 105 -12.19 4.67 13.00
C VAL A 105 -12.50 6.01 12.27
N GLU A 106 -13.25 6.91 12.91
CA GLU A 106 -13.74 8.16 12.32
C GLU A 106 -12.66 9.25 12.12
N LYS A 107 -11.55 9.22 12.89
CA LYS A 107 -10.55 10.29 12.85
C LYS A 107 -9.60 10.25 11.65
N ASP A 108 -9.42 9.08 11.02
CA ASP A 108 -8.42 8.92 9.96
C ASP A 108 -8.95 9.13 8.53
N LEU A 109 -10.28 9.28 8.38
CA LEU A 109 -10.89 9.64 7.09
C LEU A 109 -10.93 11.14 6.83
N GLN A 110 -10.45 11.97 7.78
CA GLN A 110 -10.49 13.44 7.70
C GLN A 110 -9.16 14.07 7.25
N GLN A 111 -8.22 13.30 6.73
CA GLN A 111 -7.07 13.89 6.05
C GLN A 111 -7.54 14.53 4.74
N ASN A 112 -7.48 15.85 4.75
CA ASN A 112 -7.91 16.80 3.73
C ASN A 112 -7.74 16.22 2.30
N PRO A 113 -8.80 15.88 1.58
CA PRO A 113 -8.69 15.41 0.21
C PRO A 113 -8.17 16.56 -0.65
N LYS A 114 -7.03 16.34 -1.31
CA LYS A 114 -6.38 17.35 -2.14
C LYS A 114 -6.91 17.39 -3.58
N ASN A 115 -7.81 16.45 -3.96
CA ASN A 115 -8.36 16.36 -5.32
C ASN A 115 -9.81 15.85 -5.30
N HIS A 116 -10.65 16.30 -6.23
CA HIS A 116 -12.02 15.82 -6.45
C HIS A 116 -12.14 14.29 -6.56
N VAL A 117 -11.16 13.63 -7.16
CA VAL A 117 -11.10 12.17 -7.30
C VAL A 117 -10.97 11.46 -5.95
N GLU A 118 -10.25 12.06 -4.99
CA GLU A 118 -10.12 11.49 -3.64
C GLU A 118 -11.44 11.57 -2.85
N GLU A 119 -12.18 12.67 -3.01
CA GLU A 119 -13.50 12.85 -2.40
C GLU A 119 -14.51 11.83 -2.94
N GLU A 120 -14.52 11.61 -4.25
CA GLU A 120 -15.40 10.61 -4.89
C GLU A 120 -15.07 9.20 -4.40
N VAL A 121 -13.79 8.82 -4.33
CA VAL A 121 -13.37 7.52 -3.81
C VAL A 121 -13.77 7.33 -2.34
N LEU A 122 -13.59 8.35 -1.51
CA LEU A 122 -14.02 8.32 -0.10
C LEU A 122 -15.55 8.19 0.03
N TYR A 123 -16.31 8.87 -0.83
CA TYR A 123 -17.76 8.74 -0.89
C TYR A 123 -18.18 7.31 -1.26
N LEU A 124 -17.53 6.70 -2.27
CA LEU A 124 -17.79 5.32 -2.66
C LEU A 124 -17.50 4.32 -1.53
N ILE A 125 -16.42 4.55 -0.77
CA ILE A 125 -16.07 3.72 0.38
C ILE A 125 -17.11 3.85 1.50
N LYS A 126 -17.63 5.05 1.75
CA LYS A 126 -18.69 5.29 2.74
C LYS A 126 -20.00 4.56 2.40
N ASN A 127 -20.27 4.29 1.14
CA ASN A 127 -21.43 3.56 0.66
C ASN A 127 -21.28 2.03 0.70
N LEU A 128 -20.15 1.50 1.12
CA LEU A 128 -19.97 0.05 1.34
C LEU A 128 -20.79 -0.40 2.58
N PRO A 129 -21.26 -1.67 2.61
CA PRO A 129 -21.85 -2.24 3.82
C PRO A 129 -20.92 -2.06 5.02
N ALA A 130 -21.47 -1.70 6.20
CA ALA A 130 -20.69 -1.26 7.37
C ALA A 130 -19.53 -2.20 7.74
N VAL A 131 -19.73 -3.51 7.78
CA VAL A 131 -18.68 -4.50 8.08
C VAL A 131 -17.63 -4.51 6.98
N THR A 132 -18.05 -4.48 5.70
CA THR A 132 -17.14 -4.44 4.55
C THR A 132 -16.30 -3.17 4.56
N GLN A 133 -16.90 -2.02 4.82
CA GLN A 133 -16.21 -0.74 4.98
C GLN A 133 -15.18 -0.79 6.10
N LYS A 134 -15.57 -1.32 7.28
CA LYS A 134 -14.67 -1.43 8.44
C LYS A 134 -13.47 -2.33 8.14
N VAL A 135 -13.71 -3.53 7.59
CA VAL A 135 -12.64 -4.47 7.22
C VAL A 135 -11.74 -3.86 6.14
N PHE A 136 -12.32 -3.23 5.11
CA PHE A 136 -11.58 -2.57 4.04
C PHE A 136 -10.70 -1.44 4.58
N SER A 137 -11.25 -0.58 5.44
CA SER A 137 -10.52 0.53 6.05
C SER A 137 -9.38 0.05 6.94
N LEU A 138 -9.61 -0.97 7.78
CA LEU A 138 -8.57 -1.56 8.61
C LEU A 138 -7.43 -2.16 7.77
N HIS A 139 -7.77 -2.82 6.65
CA HIS A 139 -6.76 -3.46 5.80
C HIS A 139 -6.00 -2.46 4.93
N ILE A 140 -6.70 -1.55 4.25
CA ILE A 140 -6.11 -0.67 3.23
C ILE A 140 -5.47 0.58 3.86
N PHE A 141 -6.15 1.26 4.79
CA PHE A 141 -5.64 2.50 5.37
C PHE A 141 -4.84 2.29 6.66
N LYS A 142 -5.26 1.34 7.50
CA LYS A 142 -4.58 1.05 8.77
C LYS A 142 -3.52 -0.05 8.66
N GLY A 143 -3.47 -0.76 7.53
CA GLY A 143 -2.48 -1.76 7.26
C GLY A 143 -2.59 -3.06 8.08
N TYR A 144 -3.71 -3.33 8.76
CA TYR A 144 -3.88 -4.58 9.50
C TYR A 144 -3.93 -5.80 8.59
N SER A 145 -3.30 -6.90 9.03
CA SER A 145 -3.40 -8.20 8.36
C SER A 145 -4.81 -8.80 8.54
N HIS A 146 -5.20 -9.70 7.65
CA HIS A 146 -6.48 -10.39 7.79
C HIS A 146 -6.60 -11.17 9.10
N LYS A 147 -5.50 -11.70 9.61
CA LYS A 147 -5.45 -12.40 10.91
C LYS A 147 -5.72 -11.45 12.09
N GLU A 148 -5.13 -10.25 12.07
CA GLU A 148 -5.38 -9.23 13.09
C GLU A 148 -6.81 -8.73 13.04
N ILE A 149 -7.34 -8.45 11.82
CA ILE A 149 -8.73 -8.04 11.62
C ILE A 149 -9.71 -9.12 12.09
N ALA A 150 -9.39 -10.38 11.82
CA ALA A 150 -10.17 -11.52 12.29
C ALA A 150 -10.31 -11.52 13.82
N GLY A 151 -9.19 -11.33 14.54
CA GLY A 151 -9.20 -11.23 15.99
C GLY A 151 -9.88 -9.96 16.53
N MET A 152 -9.78 -8.83 15.82
CA MET A 152 -10.39 -7.55 16.24
C MET A 152 -11.90 -7.52 16.08
N LEU A 153 -12.44 -8.21 15.07
CA LEU A 153 -13.86 -8.17 14.69
C LEU A 153 -14.60 -9.48 14.99
N ASP A 154 -13.92 -10.44 15.60
CA ASP A 154 -14.45 -11.79 15.88
C ASP A 154 -15.05 -12.47 14.63
N ILE A 155 -14.29 -12.46 13.54
CA ILE A 155 -14.62 -13.08 12.26
C ILE A 155 -13.53 -14.03 11.81
N ALA A 156 -13.83 -14.96 10.92
CA ALA A 156 -12.80 -15.80 10.32
C ALA A 156 -11.85 -14.97 9.41
N GLU A 157 -10.58 -15.38 9.32
CA GLU A 157 -9.60 -14.74 8.41
C GLU A 157 -10.07 -14.79 6.94
N SER A 158 -10.70 -15.89 6.53
CA SER A 158 -11.32 -16.03 5.21
C SER A 158 -12.43 -15.01 4.96
N THR A 159 -13.24 -14.71 5.98
CA THR A 159 -14.28 -13.67 5.95
C THR A 159 -13.69 -12.29 5.78
N SER A 160 -12.60 -11.98 6.48
CA SER A 160 -11.88 -10.72 6.30
C SER A 160 -11.34 -10.58 4.86
N ARG A 161 -10.78 -11.65 4.28
CA ARG A 161 -10.32 -11.67 2.88
C ARG A 161 -11.47 -11.45 1.91
N TRP A 162 -12.62 -12.09 2.17
CA TRP A 162 -13.82 -11.94 1.36
C TRP A 162 -14.34 -10.49 1.37
N HIS A 163 -14.41 -9.84 2.54
CA HIS A 163 -14.83 -8.45 2.63
C HIS A 163 -13.95 -7.50 1.84
N VAL A 164 -12.62 -7.68 1.85
CA VAL A 164 -11.70 -6.85 1.04
C VAL A 164 -11.90 -7.10 -0.46
N ALA A 165 -12.08 -8.36 -0.87
CA ALA A 165 -12.36 -8.70 -2.27
C ALA A 165 -13.70 -8.11 -2.74
N GLU A 166 -14.73 -8.21 -1.91
CA GLU A 166 -16.06 -7.65 -2.17
C GLU A 166 -16.04 -6.13 -2.27
N ALA A 167 -15.36 -5.45 -1.34
CA ALA A 167 -15.17 -4.01 -1.41
C ALA A 167 -14.52 -3.58 -2.74
N ARG A 168 -13.44 -4.26 -3.15
CA ARG A 168 -12.75 -3.97 -4.42
C ARG A 168 -13.66 -4.19 -5.63
N ARG A 169 -14.51 -5.22 -5.60
CA ARG A 169 -15.48 -5.49 -6.67
C ARG A 169 -16.50 -4.37 -6.77
N ASN A 170 -17.09 -3.98 -5.64
CA ASN A 170 -18.10 -2.91 -5.59
C ASN A 170 -17.53 -1.56 -6.02
N LEU A 171 -16.33 -1.20 -5.54
CA LEU A 171 -15.67 0.04 -5.94
C LEU A 171 -15.36 0.09 -7.43
N ARG A 172 -14.90 -1.02 -8.04
CA ARG A 172 -14.66 -1.08 -9.50
C ARG A 172 -15.95 -0.91 -10.29
N GLN A 173 -17.04 -1.56 -9.88
CA GLN A 173 -18.33 -1.45 -10.57
C GLN A 173 -18.89 -0.03 -10.52
N GLN A 174 -18.68 0.67 -9.39
CA GLN A 174 -19.14 2.04 -9.22
C GLN A 174 -18.24 3.03 -9.95
N ALA A 175 -16.92 2.84 -9.93
CA ALA A 175 -15.99 3.67 -10.69
C ALA A 175 -16.27 3.63 -12.20
N HIS A 176 -16.59 2.46 -12.78
CA HIS A 176 -16.99 2.34 -14.19
C HIS A 176 -18.31 3.04 -14.55
N LYS A 177 -19.10 3.47 -13.57
CA LYS A 177 -20.34 4.24 -13.82
C LYS A 177 -20.12 5.75 -13.76
N ILE A 178 -18.97 6.17 -13.22
CA ILE A 178 -18.62 7.59 -13.00
C ILE A 178 -17.63 8.07 -14.06
N PHE A 179 -16.82 7.17 -14.59
CA PHE A 179 -15.83 7.41 -15.63
C PHE A 179 -16.16 6.58 -16.89
#